data_ac3b079e62c0cda0fe946e56857b7039
#
_entry.id   ac3b079e62c0cda0fe946e56857b7039
#
_cell.length_a   1.000
_cell.length_b   1.000
_cell.length_c   1.000
_cell.angle_alpha   90.00
_cell.angle_beta   90.00
_cell.angle_gamma   90.00
#
_symmetry.space_group_name_H-M   'P 1'
#
loop_
_entity.id
_entity.type
_entity.pdbx_description
1 polymer ?
#
loop_
_entity_poly.entity_id
_entity_poly.type
_entity_poly.pdbx_seq_one_letter_code
_entity_poly.pdbx_strand_id
1 'polypeptide(L)'
;MPSFARIDGTNTVTDIFTLDNQDCLDASGNHSSTIGAAICEQKKAGTWIESAEKNKEGLRGNYAGIGHTYMTGVQTLGVASTDIFMPQPPYPSWTGISTISAEWLPPITRPTETDAEVASHKNYNWDESAYQADNAQGWVLTV
;
A
#
# COMPACT_ATOMS: atom_id res chain seq x y z
N MET A 1 -6.29 15.73 -9.17
CA MET A 1 -5.95 16.53 -7.98
C MET A 1 -4.93 15.74 -7.15
N PRO A 2 -3.76 16.30 -6.90
CA PRO A 2 -2.75 15.58 -6.11
C PRO A 2 -3.14 15.47 -4.64
N SER A 3 -2.84 14.35 -4.05
CA SER A 3 -3.05 14.07 -2.63
C SER A 3 -1.72 13.93 -1.92
N PHE A 4 -1.64 14.43 -0.70
CA PHE A 4 -0.44 14.40 0.13
C PHE A 4 -0.77 13.78 1.48
N ALA A 5 0.08 12.86 1.91
CA ALA A 5 -0.02 12.18 3.19
C ALA A 5 1.02 12.74 4.16
N ARG A 6 0.56 13.09 5.36
CA ARG A 6 1.46 13.43 6.47
C ARG A 6 1.82 12.18 7.22
N ILE A 7 3.11 11.96 7.41
CA ILE A 7 3.62 10.82 8.18
C ILE A 7 4.24 11.27 9.50
N ASP A 8 4.11 10.45 10.53
CA ASP A 8 4.72 10.67 11.83
C ASP A 8 6.13 10.04 11.92
N GLY A 9 6.73 10.05 13.10
CA GLY A 9 8.07 9.51 13.33
C GLY A 9 8.18 7.99 13.15
N THR A 10 7.05 7.26 13.05
CA THR A 10 7.01 5.83 12.76
C THR A 10 6.59 5.52 11.32
N ASN A 11 6.57 6.55 10.45
CA ASN A 11 6.12 6.46 9.06
C ASN A 11 4.63 6.07 8.91
N THR A 12 3.82 6.35 9.93
CA THR A 12 2.39 6.11 9.89
C THR A 12 1.67 7.36 9.36
N VAL A 13 0.75 7.18 8.42
CA VAL A 13 -0.05 8.26 7.85
C VAL A 13 -1.05 8.77 8.89
N THR A 14 -0.97 10.05 9.20
CA THR A 14 -1.83 10.71 10.20
C THR A 14 -2.86 11.65 9.59
N ASP A 15 -2.56 12.20 8.43
CA ASP A 15 -3.43 13.17 7.74
C ASP A 15 -3.29 13.03 6.23
N ILE A 16 -4.34 13.43 5.50
CA ILE A 16 -4.32 13.48 4.03
C ILE A 16 -4.94 14.80 3.59
N PHE A 17 -4.24 15.54 2.71
CA PHE A 17 -4.75 16.73 2.03
C PHE A 17 -4.75 16.53 0.54
N THR A 18 -5.78 17.04 -0.12
CA THR A 18 -5.85 17.09 -1.58
C THR A 18 -5.76 18.55 -2.01
N LEU A 19 -4.90 18.83 -2.98
CA LEU A 19 -4.67 20.17 -3.52
C LEU A 19 -5.16 20.24 -4.97
N ASP A 20 -5.37 21.48 -5.45
CA ASP A 20 -5.59 21.69 -6.88
C ASP A 20 -4.30 21.47 -7.66
N ASN A 21 -4.43 21.01 -8.90
CA ASN A 21 -3.29 20.79 -9.78
C ASN A 21 -2.47 22.08 -9.97
N GLN A 22 -3.13 23.22 -10.07
CA GLN A 22 -2.47 24.51 -10.28
C GLN A 22 -1.62 24.95 -9.09
N ASP A 23 -1.98 24.55 -7.88
CA ASP A 23 -1.24 24.89 -6.68
C ASP A 23 0.09 24.13 -6.58
N CYS A 24 0.25 23.06 -7.35
CA CYS A 24 1.43 22.21 -7.35
C CYS A 24 2.34 22.43 -8.57
N LEU A 25 2.21 23.56 -9.27
CA LEU A 25 3.05 23.87 -10.43
C LEU A 25 4.28 24.68 -10.04
N ASP A 26 5.42 24.37 -10.67
CA ASP A 26 6.63 25.17 -10.57
C ASP A 26 6.56 26.40 -11.51
N ALA A 27 7.62 27.21 -11.52
CA ALA A 27 7.70 28.40 -12.34
C ALA A 27 7.63 28.10 -13.85
N SER A 28 7.92 26.88 -14.28
CA SER A 28 7.85 26.43 -15.67
C SER A 28 6.49 25.80 -16.03
N GLY A 29 5.56 25.73 -15.08
CA GLY A 29 4.24 25.14 -15.28
C GLY A 29 4.22 23.61 -15.14
N ASN A 30 5.28 23.00 -14.58
CA ASN A 30 5.38 21.57 -14.37
C ASN A 30 4.94 21.20 -12.96
N HIS A 31 4.35 20.02 -12.81
CA HIS A 31 3.98 19.49 -11.51
C HIS A 31 5.20 19.32 -10.59
N SER A 32 5.08 19.76 -9.34
CA SER A 32 6.12 19.67 -8.33
C SER A 32 5.55 19.16 -7.00
N SER A 33 5.94 17.96 -6.62
CA SER A 33 5.61 17.40 -5.30
C SER A 33 6.19 18.23 -4.16
N THR A 34 7.35 18.86 -4.36
CA THR A 34 7.99 19.72 -3.35
C THR A 34 7.13 20.93 -3.03
N ILE A 35 6.56 21.58 -4.05
CA ILE A 35 5.69 22.74 -3.86
C ILE A 35 4.41 22.33 -3.14
N GLY A 36 3.77 21.24 -3.56
CA GLY A 36 2.57 20.74 -2.90
C GLY A 36 2.79 20.37 -1.44
N ALA A 37 3.89 19.67 -1.14
CA ALA A 37 4.26 19.33 0.23
C ALA A 37 4.49 20.56 1.10
N ALA A 38 5.13 21.60 0.57
CA ALA A 38 5.35 22.86 1.29
C ALA A 38 4.03 23.57 1.63
N ILE A 39 3.05 23.55 0.73
CA ILE A 39 1.71 24.09 1.00
C ILE A 39 1.03 23.30 2.13
N CYS A 40 1.09 21.98 2.10
CA CYS A 40 0.54 21.14 3.16
C CYS A 40 1.19 21.43 4.51
N GLU A 41 2.51 21.60 4.53
CA GLU A 41 3.25 21.90 5.76
C GLU A 41 2.84 23.26 6.37
N GLN A 42 2.54 24.26 5.54
CA GLN A 42 2.01 25.52 6.02
C GLN A 42 0.64 25.39 6.69
N LYS A 43 -0.17 24.45 6.24
CA LYS A 43 -1.49 24.17 6.80
C LYS A 43 -1.38 23.36 8.10
N LYS A 44 -0.49 22.40 8.13
CA LYS A 44 -0.21 21.55 9.30
C LYS A 44 1.24 21.08 9.23
N ALA A 45 2.04 21.46 10.23
CA ALA A 45 3.46 21.12 10.29
C ALA A 45 3.67 19.58 10.29
N GLY A 46 4.71 19.13 9.61
CA GLY A 46 5.08 17.73 9.53
C GLY A 46 5.74 17.37 8.21
N THR A 47 5.94 16.08 8.00
CA THR A 47 6.49 15.54 6.76
C THR A 47 5.34 15.12 5.84
N TRP A 48 5.28 15.70 4.65
CA TRP A 48 4.25 15.46 3.67
C TRP A 48 4.80 14.82 2.42
N ILE A 49 4.16 13.74 1.96
CA ILE A 49 4.59 12.96 0.81
C ILE A 49 3.41 12.80 -0.15
N GLU A 50 3.63 13.09 -1.42
CA GLU A 50 2.59 12.91 -2.43
C GLU A 50 2.25 11.44 -2.60
N SER A 51 0.96 11.15 -2.66
CA SER A 51 0.43 9.84 -2.98
C SER A 51 -0.47 9.90 -4.21
N ALA A 52 -0.70 8.75 -4.85
CA ALA A 52 -1.54 8.66 -6.02
C ALA A 52 -2.18 7.29 -6.16
N GLU A 53 -2.94 7.14 -7.23
CA GLU A 53 -3.57 5.88 -7.58
C GLU A 53 -2.56 4.74 -7.65
N LYS A 54 -3.05 3.55 -7.33
CA LYS A 54 -2.25 2.33 -7.35
C LYS A 54 -1.51 2.15 -8.68
N ASN A 55 -0.22 1.92 -8.59
CA ASN A 55 0.67 1.67 -9.73
C ASN A 55 0.67 2.77 -10.80
N LYS A 56 0.32 3.99 -10.46
CA LYS A 56 0.42 5.11 -11.39
C LYS A 56 1.89 5.48 -11.59
N GLU A 57 2.28 5.61 -12.85
CA GLU A 57 3.66 5.91 -13.24
C GLU A 57 4.17 7.20 -12.55
N GLY A 58 5.37 7.12 -12.01
CA GLY A 58 6.04 8.22 -11.34
C GLY A 58 5.58 8.49 -9.91
N LEU A 59 4.60 7.75 -9.40
CA LEU A 59 4.03 7.93 -8.07
C LEU A 59 4.07 6.62 -7.28
N ARG A 60 3.67 6.67 -6.00
CA ARG A 60 3.72 5.50 -5.10
C ARG A 60 2.69 4.45 -5.50
N GLY A 61 2.99 3.19 -5.18
CA GLY A 61 2.22 2.06 -5.65
C GLY A 61 0.76 1.99 -5.20
N ASN A 62 0.41 2.58 -4.06
CA ASN A 62 -0.96 2.64 -3.53
C ASN A 62 -1.31 4.06 -3.12
N TYR A 63 -2.61 4.37 -3.10
CA TYR A 63 -3.11 5.55 -2.40
C TYR A 63 -2.79 5.44 -0.91
N ALA A 64 -2.37 6.57 -0.32
CA ALA A 64 -2.25 6.66 1.12
C ALA A 64 -3.62 6.69 1.78
N GLY A 65 -3.74 6.00 2.93
CA GLY A 65 -4.89 6.07 3.82
C GLY A 65 -4.43 6.35 5.23
N ILE A 66 -5.30 6.93 6.06
CA ILE A 66 -5.00 7.14 7.48
C ILE A 66 -4.68 5.78 8.13
N GLY A 67 -3.58 5.71 8.87
CA GLY A 67 -3.10 4.46 9.49
C GLY A 67 -2.23 3.59 8.59
N HIS A 68 -2.09 3.93 7.31
CA HIS A 68 -1.16 3.24 6.42
C HIS A 68 0.29 3.52 6.83
N THR A 69 1.19 2.62 6.44
CA THR A 69 2.62 2.79 6.65
C THR A 69 3.29 3.20 5.35
N TYR A 70 4.11 4.26 5.42
CA TYR A 70 5.00 4.65 4.32
C TYR A 70 6.27 3.82 4.37
N MET A 71 6.60 3.14 3.29
CA MET A 71 7.76 2.24 3.19
C MET A 71 8.61 2.63 1.99
N THR A 72 9.94 2.55 2.15
CA THR A 72 10.92 2.82 1.09
C THR A 72 11.61 1.53 0.64
N GLY A 73 12.21 1.55 -0.55
CA GLY A 73 12.96 0.42 -1.07
C GLY A 73 12.09 -0.73 -1.59
N VAL A 74 10.80 -0.49 -1.80
CA VAL A 74 9.87 -1.47 -2.35
C VAL A 74 9.60 -1.12 -3.81
N GLN A 75 10.18 -1.91 -4.73
CA GLN A 75 9.97 -1.71 -6.17
C GLN A 75 8.66 -2.37 -6.58
N THR A 76 7.74 -1.58 -7.14
CA THR A 76 6.52 -2.13 -7.76
C THR A 76 6.57 -1.95 -9.27
N LEU A 77 6.00 -2.91 -10.00
CA LEU A 77 6.01 -2.90 -11.45
C LEU A 77 5.16 -1.73 -11.99
N GLY A 78 5.70 -1.00 -12.96
CA GLY A 78 5.01 0.09 -13.62
C GLY A 78 5.06 1.43 -12.91
N VAL A 79 5.77 1.54 -11.77
CA VAL A 79 6.01 2.83 -11.10
C VAL A 79 7.49 3.13 -11.01
N ALA A 80 7.86 4.40 -11.13
CA ALA A 80 9.24 4.86 -11.05
C ALA A 80 9.76 4.92 -9.61
N SER A 81 8.89 5.18 -8.65
CA SER A 81 9.24 5.28 -7.24
C SER A 81 9.39 3.90 -6.61
N THR A 82 10.38 3.74 -5.72
CA THR A 82 10.52 2.57 -4.86
C THR A 82 9.78 2.72 -3.53
N ASP A 83 9.08 3.83 -3.34
CA ASP A 83 8.32 4.11 -2.14
C ASP A 83 6.87 3.67 -2.30
N ILE A 84 6.25 3.24 -1.20
CA ILE A 84 4.90 2.73 -1.23
C ILE A 84 4.17 3.03 0.09
N PHE A 85 2.86 3.27 0.01
CA PHE A 85 1.98 3.30 1.16
C PHE A 85 1.28 1.95 1.27
N MET A 86 1.36 1.31 2.43
CA MET A 86 0.74 0.02 2.67
C MET A 86 -0.27 0.10 3.80
N PRO A 87 -1.46 -0.49 3.65
CA PRO A 87 -2.38 -0.68 4.76
C PRO A 87 -1.75 -1.64 5.78
N GLN A 88 -2.35 -1.76 6.95
CA GLN A 88 -1.93 -2.78 7.89
C GLN A 88 -2.08 -4.16 7.25
N PRO A 89 -1.13 -5.08 7.46
CA PRO A 89 -1.26 -6.43 6.92
C PRO A 89 -2.47 -7.15 7.53
N PRO A 90 -3.16 -8.01 6.75
CA PRO A 90 -4.33 -8.73 7.28
C PRO A 90 -3.95 -9.71 8.39
N TYR A 91 -2.70 -10.20 8.38
CA TYR A 91 -2.18 -11.12 9.39
C TYR A 91 -0.71 -10.79 9.66
N PRO A 92 -0.21 -11.02 10.89
CA PRO A 92 1.18 -10.72 11.24
C PRO A 92 2.23 -11.44 10.38
N SER A 93 1.92 -12.64 9.87
CA SER A 93 2.82 -13.41 9.03
C SER A 93 2.92 -12.93 7.58
N TRP A 94 1.99 -12.08 7.14
CA TRP A 94 2.00 -11.55 5.78
C TRP A 94 2.92 -10.33 5.71
N THR A 95 4.21 -10.57 5.51
CA THR A 95 5.24 -9.53 5.52
C THR A 95 5.80 -9.21 4.13
N GLY A 96 5.53 -10.05 3.13
CA GLY A 96 5.94 -9.81 1.75
C GLY A 96 4.97 -8.89 1.01
N ILE A 97 5.49 -8.17 0.02
CA ILE A 97 4.69 -7.26 -0.81
C ILE A 97 4.84 -7.67 -2.28
N SER A 98 3.72 -7.82 -2.98
CA SER A 98 3.73 -8.10 -4.41
C SER A 98 4.32 -6.92 -5.18
N THR A 99 5.34 -7.18 -6.00
CA THR A 99 5.90 -6.17 -6.91
C THR A 99 5.00 -5.87 -8.11
N ILE A 100 3.97 -6.67 -8.32
CA ILE A 100 3.01 -6.51 -9.43
C ILE A 100 1.77 -5.76 -8.97
N SER A 101 1.17 -6.17 -7.83
CA SER A 101 -0.11 -5.63 -7.36
C SER A 101 0.02 -4.67 -6.18
N ALA A 102 1.20 -4.54 -5.57
CA ALA A 102 1.43 -3.73 -4.38
C ALA A 102 0.51 -4.13 -3.21
N GLU A 103 0.30 -5.42 -3.04
CA GLU A 103 -0.53 -6.02 -1.99
C GLU A 103 0.31 -6.88 -1.08
N TRP A 104 -0.14 -7.06 0.17
CA TRP A 104 0.49 -8.01 1.09
C TRP A 104 0.38 -9.43 0.55
N LEU A 105 1.46 -10.20 0.71
CA LEU A 105 1.53 -11.60 0.29
C LEU A 105 1.55 -12.54 1.49
N PRO A 106 0.82 -13.66 1.42
CA PRO A 106 0.94 -14.71 2.42
C PRO A 106 2.33 -15.37 2.33
N PRO A 107 2.85 -15.94 3.43
CA PRO A 107 4.14 -16.64 3.40
C PRO A 107 4.10 -17.95 2.61
N ILE A 108 2.91 -18.50 2.40
CA ILE A 108 2.69 -19.72 1.61
C ILE A 108 1.73 -19.38 0.48
N THR A 109 2.06 -19.76 -0.75
CA THR A 109 1.20 -19.53 -1.91
C THR A 109 -0.15 -20.21 -1.71
N ARG A 110 -1.23 -19.45 -1.97
CA ARG A 110 -2.59 -19.99 -1.86
C ARG A 110 -2.80 -21.14 -2.85
N PRO A 111 -3.23 -22.33 -2.39
CA PRO A 111 -3.57 -23.42 -3.30
C PRO A 111 -4.80 -23.06 -4.16
N THR A 112 -4.89 -23.70 -5.31
CA THR A 112 -6.07 -23.58 -6.17
C THR A 112 -7.05 -24.69 -5.84
N GLU A 113 -8.32 -24.34 -5.68
CA GLU A 113 -9.39 -25.33 -5.46
C GLU A 113 -9.56 -26.23 -6.68
N THR A 114 -9.82 -27.51 -6.46
CA THR A 114 -10.21 -28.45 -7.50
C THR A 114 -11.64 -28.16 -7.99
N ASP A 115 -12.02 -28.67 -9.17
CA ASP A 115 -13.38 -28.52 -9.69
C ASP A 115 -14.44 -29.09 -8.72
N ALA A 116 -14.13 -30.21 -8.07
CA ALA A 116 -15.02 -30.82 -7.08
C ALA A 116 -15.18 -29.95 -5.83
N GLU A 117 -14.10 -29.31 -5.38
CA GLU A 117 -14.13 -28.39 -4.24
C GLU A 117 -14.95 -27.15 -4.54
N VAL A 118 -14.78 -26.57 -5.76
CA VAL A 118 -15.60 -25.44 -6.23
C VAL A 118 -17.07 -25.83 -6.28
N ALA A 119 -17.39 -27.00 -6.84
CA ALA A 119 -18.75 -27.49 -6.93
C ALA A 119 -19.41 -27.72 -5.56
N SER A 120 -18.59 -28.00 -4.54
CA SER A 120 -19.04 -28.16 -3.14
C SER A 120 -18.99 -26.85 -2.35
N HIS A 121 -18.78 -25.71 -3.00
CA HIS A 121 -18.65 -24.39 -2.38
C HIS A 121 -17.53 -24.28 -1.34
N LYS A 122 -16.46 -25.05 -1.53
CA LYS A 122 -15.29 -24.99 -0.66
C LYS A 122 -14.27 -24.01 -1.22
N ASN A 123 -13.57 -23.31 -0.33
CA ASN A 123 -12.47 -22.42 -0.69
C ASN A 123 -11.39 -22.42 0.40
N TYR A 124 -10.18 -22.05 0.00
CA TYR A 124 -9.08 -21.90 0.93
C TYR A 124 -9.16 -20.57 1.65
N ASN A 125 -9.02 -20.61 2.97
CA ASN A 125 -8.95 -19.43 3.83
C ASN A 125 -7.68 -19.50 4.67
N TRP A 126 -7.08 -18.34 4.96
CA TRP A 126 -5.88 -18.29 5.78
C TRP A 126 -6.23 -18.45 7.26
N ASP A 127 -5.50 -19.33 7.94
CA ASP A 127 -5.56 -19.55 9.38
C ASP A 127 -4.20 -19.20 9.99
N GLU A 128 -4.10 -18.03 10.59
CA GLU A 128 -2.86 -17.56 11.20
C GLU A 128 -2.41 -18.46 12.35
N SER A 129 -3.33 -18.97 13.16
CA SER A 129 -3.02 -19.85 14.28
C SER A 129 -2.39 -21.17 13.80
N ALA A 130 -2.89 -21.72 12.70
CA ALA A 130 -2.31 -22.91 12.09
C ALA A 130 -0.89 -22.66 11.60
N TYR A 131 -0.64 -21.50 10.98
CA TYR A 131 0.69 -21.10 10.53
C TYR A 131 1.66 -20.89 11.69
N GLN A 132 1.22 -20.25 12.77
CA GLN A 132 2.06 -20.03 13.95
C GLN A 132 2.42 -21.35 14.64
N ALA A 133 1.54 -22.34 14.61
CA ALA A 133 1.80 -23.68 15.14
C ALA A 133 2.73 -24.50 14.24
N ASP A 134 2.61 -24.35 12.92
CA ASP A 134 3.44 -25.06 11.94
C ASP A 134 3.56 -24.19 10.68
N ASN A 135 4.74 -23.68 10.41
CA ASN A 135 5.02 -22.78 9.28
C ASN A 135 4.81 -23.44 7.89
N ALA A 136 4.56 -24.73 7.82
CA ALA A 136 4.16 -25.43 6.60
C ALA A 136 2.64 -25.42 6.37
N GLN A 137 1.87 -24.94 7.34
CA GLN A 137 0.42 -24.87 7.31
C GLN A 137 -0.05 -23.40 7.24
N GLY A 138 -1.30 -23.18 6.95
CA GLY A 138 -1.87 -21.83 6.92
C GLY A 138 -3.13 -21.76 6.07
N TRP A 139 -3.14 -22.38 4.92
CA TRP A 139 -4.34 -22.42 4.06
C TRP A 139 -5.22 -23.59 4.43
N VAL A 140 -6.46 -23.28 4.83
CA VAL A 140 -7.46 -24.25 5.28
C VAL A 140 -8.66 -24.24 4.34
N LEU A 141 -9.03 -25.43 3.86
CA LEU A 141 -10.19 -25.59 2.98
C LEU A 141 -11.47 -25.62 3.82
N THR A 142 -12.36 -24.67 3.57
CA THR A 142 -13.62 -24.52 4.32
C THR A 142 -14.81 -24.34 3.38
N VAL A 143 -16.01 -24.63 3.89
CA VAL A 143 -17.27 -24.41 3.16
C VAL A 143 -17.74 -22.97 3.35
#